data_37a4490cfe4b843c6111ea8ba80da058
#
_entry.id   37a4490cfe4b843c6111ea8ba80da058
#
_cell.length_a   1.000
_cell.length_b   1.000
_cell.length_c   1.000
_cell.angle_alpha   90.00
_cell.angle_beta   90.00
_cell.angle_gamma   90.00
#
_symmetry.space_group_name_H-M   'P 1'
#
loop_
_entity.id
_entity.type
_entity.pdbx_description
1 polymer ?
#
loop_
_entity_poly.entity_id
_entity_poly.type
_entity_poly.pdbx_seq_one_letter_code
_entity_poly.pdbx_strand_id
1 'polypeptide(L)'
;MRIFYTLILLLIGQNAMAIEEPAFKIVLKTEAFEVRQYAPMLVAETLEDGDMDEASTKGFRKIAAYIFGNNRANPMNPAGTDAKIAMTAPVTLEPVSEKIAMTAPVTLSASQQGGDMASTNKWRVHFVMPSKYTLSNIPLPNSADVKLREIPGKLFAVHSFTGFNSVSRVQTKSDELLAWLQSKNFKPLSSVQLSRYDPPWTLPMFRRNEIMVEI
;
A
#
# COMPACT_ATOMS: atom_id res chain seq x y z
N MET A 1 -23.45 -53.28 28.65
CA MET A 1 -22.32 -52.38 28.98
C MET A 1 -22.09 -51.51 27.77
N ARG A 2 -22.63 -50.27 27.74
CA ARG A 2 -22.55 -49.33 26.60
C ARG A 2 -21.48 -48.32 26.96
N ILE A 3 -20.38 -48.31 26.23
CA ILE A 3 -19.28 -47.37 26.38
C ILE A 3 -19.62 -46.15 25.55
N PHE A 4 -19.92 -45.03 26.22
CA PHE A 4 -20.06 -43.69 25.61
C PHE A 4 -18.65 -43.12 25.38
N TYR A 5 -18.24 -43.02 24.12
CA TYR A 5 -17.06 -42.22 23.74
C TYR A 5 -17.47 -40.75 23.61
N THR A 6 -17.12 -40.00 24.63
CA THR A 6 -17.24 -38.52 24.57
C THR A 6 -16.05 -37.99 23.79
N LEU A 7 -16.27 -37.64 22.52
CA LEU A 7 -15.27 -36.95 21.71
C LEU A 7 -15.20 -35.48 22.15
N ILE A 8 -14.20 -35.14 22.96
CA ILE A 8 -13.88 -33.75 23.30
C ILE A 8 -13.18 -33.15 22.10
N LEU A 9 -13.91 -32.35 21.32
CA LEU A 9 -13.36 -31.52 20.26
C LEU A 9 -12.62 -30.34 20.94
N LEU A 10 -11.30 -30.44 21.07
CA LEU A 10 -10.46 -29.34 21.49
C LEU A 10 -10.46 -28.30 20.37
N LEU A 11 -11.30 -27.29 20.47
CA LEU A 11 -11.20 -26.07 19.68
C LEU A 11 -9.93 -25.34 20.10
N ILE A 12 -8.81 -25.63 19.43
CA ILE A 12 -7.63 -24.81 19.49
C ILE A 12 -8.00 -23.52 18.72
N GLY A 13 -8.43 -22.51 19.46
CA GLY A 13 -8.59 -21.16 18.93
C GLY A 13 -7.23 -20.66 18.47
N GLN A 14 -6.95 -20.82 17.19
CA GLN A 14 -5.84 -20.12 16.55
C GLN A 14 -6.21 -18.64 16.59
N ASN A 15 -5.53 -17.86 17.44
CA ASN A 15 -5.50 -16.42 17.30
C ASN A 15 -4.82 -16.13 15.98
N ALA A 16 -5.58 -16.12 14.89
CA ALA A 16 -5.15 -15.51 13.65
C ALA A 16 -4.94 -14.03 13.98
N MET A 17 -3.68 -13.63 14.20
CA MET A 17 -3.34 -12.22 14.32
C MET A 17 -3.72 -11.58 13.00
N ALA A 18 -4.82 -10.84 12.99
CA ALA A 18 -5.23 -10.07 11.83
C ALA A 18 -4.09 -9.12 11.48
N ILE A 19 -3.67 -9.14 10.22
CA ILE A 19 -2.67 -8.19 9.71
C ILE A 19 -3.26 -6.80 9.86
N GLU A 20 -2.53 -5.89 10.49
CA GLU A 20 -2.98 -4.52 10.70
C GLU A 20 -3.10 -3.78 9.37
N GLU A 21 -4.19 -3.05 9.19
CA GLU A 21 -4.46 -2.22 8.01
C GLU A 21 -4.63 -0.75 8.42
N PRO A 22 -4.38 0.21 7.51
CA PRO A 22 -4.59 1.62 7.78
C PRO A 22 -6.04 1.91 8.16
N ALA A 23 -6.24 2.69 9.24
CA ALA A 23 -7.56 3.09 9.65
C ALA A 23 -8.20 4.08 8.68
N PHE A 24 -9.44 3.85 8.29
CA PHE A 24 -10.21 4.76 7.45
C PHE A 24 -11.69 4.82 7.85
N LYS A 25 -12.37 5.85 7.37
CA LYS A 25 -13.84 5.97 7.42
C LYS A 25 -14.38 5.99 6.00
N ILE A 26 -15.42 5.23 5.73
CA ILE A 26 -16.14 5.27 4.45
C ILE A 26 -16.99 6.53 4.42
N VAL A 27 -16.75 7.38 3.44
CA VAL A 27 -17.50 8.62 3.19
C VAL A 27 -18.61 8.40 2.17
N LEU A 28 -18.32 7.62 1.14
CA LEU A 28 -19.27 7.22 0.09
C LEU A 28 -19.00 5.76 -0.29
N LYS A 29 -20.06 5.00 -0.50
CA LYS A 29 -19.97 3.61 -0.95
C LYS A 29 -21.01 3.34 -2.04
N THR A 30 -20.55 2.66 -3.10
CA THR A 30 -21.36 2.05 -4.14
C THR A 30 -21.05 0.56 -4.21
N GLU A 31 -21.63 -0.19 -5.14
CA GLU A 31 -21.33 -1.62 -5.27
C GLU A 31 -19.84 -1.90 -5.56
N ALA A 32 -19.20 -1.09 -6.40
CA ALA A 32 -17.83 -1.31 -6.87
C ALA A 32 -16.80 -0.31 -6.32
N PHE A 33 -17.23 0.88 -5.88
CA PHE A 33 -16.34 1.97 -5.52
C PHE A 33 -16.65 2.53 -4.14
N GLU A 34 -15.60 2.97 -3.45
CA GLU A 34 -15.69 3.65 -2.16
C GLU A 34 -14.89 4.95 -2.18
N VAL A 35 -15.36 5.95 -1.43
CA VAL A 35 -14.54 7.09 -1.01
C VAL A 35 -14.23 6.89 0.46
N ARG A 36 -12.93 6.85 0.76
CA ARG A 36 -12.43 6.60 2.12
C ARG A 36 -11.61 7.77 2.61
N GLN A 37 -11.89 8.25 3.82
CA GLN A 37 -11.04 9.17 4.56
C GLN A 37 -10.06 8.36 5.41
N TYR A 38 -8.81 8.31 5.00
CA TYR A 38 -7.74 7.66 5.77
C TYR A 38 -7.24 8.57 6.89
N ALA A 39 -6.90 7.97 8.03
CA ALA A 39 -6.16 8.65 9.10
C ALA A 39 -4.70 8.91 8.66
N PRO A 40 -4.00 9.84 9.30
CA PRO A 40 -2.55 9.97 9.11
C PRO A 40 -1.85 8.64 9.38
N MET A 41 -0.84 8.31 8.59
CA MET A 41 -0.09 7.06 8.69
C MET A 41 1.40 7.26 8.48
N LEU A 42 2.21 6.43 9.14
CA LEU A 42 3.64 6.35 8.90
C LEU A 42 3.92 5.24 7.89
N VAL A 43 4.77 5.51 6.92
CA VAL A 43 5.18 4.52 5.91
C VAL A 43 6.69 4.36 5.86
N ALA A 44 7.14 3.15 5.54
CA ALA A 44 8.47 2.89 5.05
C ALA A 44 8.39 2.77 3.52
N GLU A 45 9.18 3.55 2.80
CA GLU A 45 9.13 3.61 1.35
C GLU A 45 10.50 3.48 0.69
N THR A 46 10.51 3.05 -0.56
CA THR A 46 11.68 3.01 -1.44
C THR A 46 11.28 3.40 -2.86
N LEU A 47 12.25 3.88 -3.63
CA LEU A 47 12.10 4.19 -5.05
C LEU A 47 12.84 3.13 -5.85
N GLU A 48 12.14 2.49 -6.79
CA GLU A 48 12.67 1.39 -7.58
C GLU A 48 12.47 1.64 -9.07
N ASP A 49 13.49 1.28 -9.84
CA ASP A 49 13.43 1.29 -11.30
C ASP A 49 13.07 -0.11 -11.83
N GLY A 50 12.38 -0.14 -12.97
CA GLY A 50 11.95 -1.33 -13.66
C GLY A 50 10.46 -1.35 -13.95
N ASP A 51 9.96 -2.50 -14.40
CA ASP A 51 8.52 -2.70 -14.55
C ASP A 51 7.83 -2.85 -13.18
N MET A 52 6.51 -2.90 -13.19
CA MET A 52 5.69 -2.96 -11.97
C MET A 52 6.05 -4.15 -11.06
N ASP A 53 6.33 -5.32 -11.62
CA ASP A 53 6.59 -6.54 -10.86
C ASP A 53 8.04 -6.59 -10.35
N GLU A 54 8.99 -6.12 -11.17
CA GLU A 54 10.39 -5.94 -10.74
C GLU A 54 10.49 -4.95 -9.58
N ALA A 55 9.91 -3.76 -9.76
CA ALA A 55 9.93 -2.70 -8.75
C ALA A 55 9.24 -3.16 -7.45
N SER A 56 8.08 -3.84 -7.58
CA SER A 56 7.39 -4.44 -6.44
C SER A 56 8.29 -5.43 -5.69
N THR A 57 8.97 -6.31 -6.41
CA THR A 57 9.85 -7.33 -5.82
C THR A 57 11.08 -6.72 -5.14
N LYS A 58 11.73 -5.74 -5.80
CA LYS A 58 12.88 -5.02 -5.26
C LYS A 58 12.50 -4.24 -3.99
N GLY A 59 11.42 -3.46 -4.06
CA GLY A 59 10.95 -2.64 -2.94
C GLY A 59 10.49 -3.50 -1.77
N PHE A 60 9.73 -4.58 -2.03
CA PHE A 60 9.34 -5.53 -1.00
C PHE A 60 10.55 -6.07 -0.25
N ARG A 61 11.59 -6.55 -0.94
CA ARG A 61 12.79 -7.12 -0.30
C ARG A 61 13.50 -6.12 0.59
N LYS A 62 13.66 -4.87 0.15
CA LYS A 62 14.33 -3.82 0.92
C LYS A 62 13.56 -3.47 2.19
N ILE A 63 12.25 -3.25 2.06
CA ILE A 63 11.42 -2.89 3.20
C ILE A 63 11.22 -4.09 4.14
N ALA A 64 11.08 -5.31 3.60
CA ALA A 64 11.02 -6.52 4.42
C ALA A 64 12.31 -6.74 5.22
N ALA A 65 13.48 -6.53 4.63
CA ALA A 65 14.75 -6.59 5.37
C ALA A 65 14.76 -5.58 6.54
N TYR A 66 14.29 -4.36 6.31
CA TYR A 66 14.16 -3.34 7.35
C TYR A 66 13.25 -3.80 8.51
N ILE A 67 12.03 -4.26 8.22
CA ILE A 67 11.09 -4.67 9.27
C ILE A 67 11.50 -5.96 9.98
N PHE A 68 12.29 -6.82 9.34
CA PHE A 68 12.77 -8.08 9.95
C PHE A 68 14.11 -7.96 10.69
N GLY A 69 14.61 -6.74 10.91
CA GLY A 69 15.73 -6.48 11.80
C GLY A 69 16.94 -5.81 11.16
N ASN A 70 16.92 -5.51 9.85
CA ASN A 70 17.97 -4.65 9.26
C ASN A 70 17.70 -3.17 9.59
N ASN A 71 17.66 -2.88 10.89
CA ASN A 71 17.38 -1.57 11.44
C ASN A 71 18.29 -1.30 12.64
N ARG A 72 18.24 -0.08 13.17
CA ARG A 72 18.99 0.35 14.35
C ARG A 72 18.09 1.13 15.28
N ALA A 73 18.48 1.20 16.55
CA ALA A 73 17.77 1.99 17.54
C ALA A 73 17.59 3.44 17.08
N ASN A 74 16.40 3.97 17.32
CA ASN A 74 16.16 5.39 17.14
C ASN A 74 16.83 6.17 18.28
N PRO A 75 17.68 7.18 18.02
CA PRO A 75 18.31 7.98 19.06
C PRO A 75 17.31 8.63 20.03
N MET A 76 16.08 8.88 19.57
CA MET A 76 14.98 9.43 20.39
C MET A 76 14.31 8.35 21.26
N ASN A 77 14.54 7.06 20.98
CA ASN A 77 14.07 5.92 21.76
C ASN A 77 15.14 4.81 21.79
N PRO A 78 16.24 4.97 22.56
CA PRO A 78 17.36 4.04 22.54
C PRO A 78 17.04 2.65 23.10
N ALA A 79 15.93 2.47 23.81
CA ALA A 79 15.51 1.15 24.32
C ALA A 79 14.97 0.20 23.23
N GLY A 80 14.77 0.68 22.01
CA GLY A 80 14.24 -0.09 20.88
C GLY A 80 15.34 -0.62 19.95
N THR A 81 16.24 -1.49 20.45
CA THR A 81 17.29 -2.12 19.64
C THR A 81 16.72 -3.26 18.80
N ASP A 82 17.17 -3.37 17.55
CA ASP A 82 16.98 -4.52 16.61
C ASP A 82 15.57 -5.17 16.65
N ALA A 83 14.55 -4.35 16.73
CA ALA A 83 13.20 -4.83 16.91
C ALA A 83 12.59 -5.30 15.58
N LYS A 84 12.10 -6.54 15.55
CA LYS A 84 11.21 -6.98 14.47
C LYS A 84 9.94 -6.13 14.50
N ILE A 85 9.70 -5.42 13.44
CA ILE A 85 8.47 -4.67 13.21
C ILE A 85 7.44 -5.63 12.62
N ALA A 86 6.22 -5.64 13.13
CA ALA A 86 5.16 -6.48 12.57
C ALA A 86 4.84 -6.05 11.13
N MET A 87 4.63 -7.02 10.26
CA MET A 87 4.19 -6.75 8.88
C MET A 87 2.73 -6.30 8.89
N THR A 88 2.43 -5.30 8.09
CA THR A 88 1.08 -4.75 7.90
C THR A 88 0.66 -4.91 6.43
N ALA A 89 -0.59 -4.66 6.12
CA ALA A 89 -1.11 -4.57 4.75
C ALA A 89 -1.78 -3.21 4.53
N PRO A 90 -1.79 -2.66 3.33
CA PRO A 90 -1.27 -3.21 2.08
C PRO A 90 0.21 -2.85 1.80
N VAL A 91 0.76 -3.51 0.77
CA VAL A 91 1.94 -3.01 0.03
C VAL A 91 1.43 -2.17 -1.14
N THR A 92 1.80 -0.92 -1.21
CA THR A 92 1.33 0.02 -2.22
C THR A 92 2.43 0.36 -3.22
N LEU A 93 2.05 0.37 -4.52
CA LEU A 93 2.87 0.78 -5.64
C LEU A 93 2.26 2.03 -6.26
N GLU A 94 3.08 3.07 -6.37
CA GLU A 94 2.72 4.35 -6.97
C GLU A 94 3.70 4.66 -8.10
N PRO A 95 3.23 4.90 -9.35
CA PRO A 95 4.10 5.33 -10.43
C PRO A 95 4.66 6.72 -10.14
N VAL A 96 5.96 6.90 -10.37
CA VAL A 96 6.64 8.20 -10.19
C VAL A 96 6.97 8.77 -11.55
N SER A 97 6.37 9.92 -11.88
CA SER A 97 6.77 10.68 -13.06
C SER A 97 8.04 11.49 -12.76
N GLU A 98 9.01 11.49 -13.69
CA GLU A 98 10.13 12.41 -13.59
C GLU A 98 9.62 13.84 -13.80
N LYS A 99 9.87 14.72 -12.83
CA LYS A 99 9.70 16.16 -13.04
C LYS A 99 10.82 16.65 -13.93
N ILE A 100 10.54 16.85 -15.21
CA ILE A 100 11.42 17.60 -16.08
C ILE A 100 11.37 19.07 -15.63
N ALA A 101 12.54 19.66 -15.31
CA ALA A 101 12.62 21.07 -14.97
C ALA A 101 12.12 21.92 -16.16
N MET A 102 11.05 22.69 -15.94
CA MET A 102 10.43 23.46 -17.00
C MET A 102 11.27 24.67 -17.37
N THR A 103 11.65 24.77 -18.63
CA THR A 103 12.09 26.03 -19.26
C THR A 103 10.89 26.69 -19.93
N ALA A 104 10.65 27.96 -19.63
CA ALA A 104 9.51 28.72 -20.18
C ALA A 104 9.71 29.04 -21.69
N PRO A 105 8.63 29.21 -22.50
CA PRO A 105 7.24 29.43 -22.14
C PRO A 105 6.36 28.19 -22.27
N VAL A 106 5.35 28.09 -21.41
CA VAL A 106 4.43 26.94 -21.36
C VAL A 106 3.08 27.31 -21.94
N THR A 107 2.68 26.57 -22.98
CA THR A 107 1.28 26.52 -23.40
C THR A 107 0.56 25.53 -22.49
N LEU A 108 -0.45 25.98 -21.74
CA LEU A 108 -1.22 25.14 -20.85
C LEU A 108 -2.10 24.17 -21.65
N SER A 109 -1.61 22.99 -21.93
CA SER A 109 -2.46 21.82 -22.15
C SER A 109 -2.59 21.11 -20.82
N ALA A 110 -3.81 20.76 -20.40
CA ALA A 110 -4.06 20.00 -19.17
C ALA A 110 -3.38 18.63 -19.29
N SER A 111 -2.12 18.54 -18.89
CA SER A 111 -1.41 17.28 -18.77
C SER A 111 -1.82 16.64 -17.45
N GLN A 112 -2.37 15.45 -17.52
CA GLN A 112 -2.68 14.60 -16.41
C GLN A 112 -1.47 14.51 -15.48
N GLN A 113 -1.62 15.00 -14.25
CA GLN A 113 -0.66 14.74 -13.18
C GLN A 113 -0.84 13.29 -12.74
N GLY A 114 -0.06 12.40 -13.34
CA GLY A 114 -0.04 10.99 -12.98
C GLY A 114 0.73 10.21 -14.02
N GLY A 115 1.82 9.56 -13.63
CA GLY A 115 2.48 8.59 -14.50
C GLY A 115 1.47 7.48 -14.82
N ASP A 116 1.36 7.15 -16.10
CA ASP A 116 0.61 5.99 -16.55
C ASP A 116 1.30 4.73 -16.01
N MET A 117 0.55 3.85 -15.34
CA MET A 117 1.07 2.60 -14.79
C MET A 117 1.65 1.68 -15.87
N ALA A 118 1.22 1.83 -17.12
CA ALA A 118 1.71 1.03 -18.24
C ALA A 118 3.03 1.56 -18.83
N SER A 119 3.36 2.83 -18.65
CA SER A 119 4.50 3.49 -19.32
C SER A 119 5.61 3.92 -18.37
N THR A 120 5.39 3.86 -17.04
CA THR A 120 6.42 4.22 -16.07
C THR A 120 7.44 3.10 -15.86
N ASN A 121 8.69 3.50 -15.69
CA ASN A 121 9.78 2.62 -15.27
C ASN A 121 10.29 2.99 -13.87
N LYS A 122 9.60 3.87 -13.15
CA LYS A 122 9.98 4.31 -11.80
C LYS A 122 8.80 4.25 -10.84
N TRP A 123 9.00 3.58 -9.72
CA TRP A 123 7.94 3.27 -8.77
C TRP A 123 8.33 3.64 -7.35
N ARG A 124 7.39 4.19 -6.61
CA ARG A 124 7.44 4.24 -5.16
C ARG A 124 6.72 3.03 -4.59
N VAL A 125 7.45 2.22 -3.85
CA VAL A 125 6.88 1.10 -3.10
C VAL A 125 6.87 1.48 -1.63
N HIS A 126 5.74 1.37 -0.96
CA HIS A 126 5.66 1.66 0.47
C HIS A 126 4.82 0.67 1.25
N PHE A 127 5.18 0.48 2.51
CA PHE A 127 4.43 -0.29 3.51
C PHE A 127 3.98 0.66 4.59
N VAL A 128 2.73 0.53 5.02
CA VAL A 128 2.25 1.23 6.21
C VAL A 128 2.90 0.61 7.43
N MET A 129 3.38 1.41 8.37
CA MET A 129 3.94 0.91 9.62
C MET A 129 2.83 0.73 10.65
N PRO A 130 2.99 -0.22 11.62
CA PRO A 130 2.01 -0.41 12.69
C PRO A 130 1.69 0.91 13.39
N SER A 131 0.42 1.13 13.73
CA SER A 131 -0.10 2.38 14.29
C SER A 131 0.56 2.83 15.61
N LYS A 132 1.20 1.90 16.32
CA LYS A 132 1.98 2.19 17.54
C LYS A 132 3.27 2.99 17.29
N TYR A 133 3.72 3.06 16.03
CA TYR A 133 4.96 3.76 15.67
C TYR A 133 4.70 5.18 15.19
N THR A 134 5.63 6.05 15.57
CA THR A 134 5.80 7.42 15.11
C THR A 134 7.24 7.61 14.66
N LEU A 135 7.57 8.70 13.98
CA LEU A 135 8.97 8.99 13.60
C LEU A 135 9.92 9.05 14.80
N SER A 136 9.40 9.35 15.99
CA SER A 136 10.23 9.47 17.21
C SER A 136 10.55 8.12 17.88
N ASN A 137 9.77 7.08 17.63
CA ASN A 137 9.94 5.80 18.34
C ASN A 137 10.19 4.60 17.44
N ILE A 138 10.00 4.74 16.10
CA ILE A 138 10.26 3.64 15.17
C ILE A 138 11.77 3.41 15.02
N PRO A 139 12.26 2.14 14.98
CA PRO A 139 13.64 1.87 14.62
C PRO A 139 14.00 2.48 13.25
N LEU A 140 15.22 2.99 13.11
CA LEU A 140 15.67 3.60 11.87
C LEU A 140 16.21 2.55 10.89
N PRO A 141 15.94 2.64 9.58
CA PRO A 141 16.52 1.72 8.62
C PRO A 141 18.04 1.88 8.54
N ASN A 142 18.76 0.75 8.37
CA ASN A 142 20.20 0.76 8.11
C ASN A 142 20.50 1.10 6.64
N SER A 143 19.60 0.74 5.72
CA SER A 143 19.73 1.09 4.31
C SER A 143 19.29 2.53 4.05
N ALA A 144 20.08 3.28 3.30
CA ALA A 144 19.73 4.62 2.83
C ALA A 144 18.59 4.62 1.77
N ASP A 145 18.32 3.47 1.16
CA ASP A 145 17.26 3.31 0.17
C ASP A 145 15.86 3.30 0.81
N VAL A 146 15.76 2.86 2.07
CA VAL A 146 14.49 2.84 2.80
C VAL A 146 14.33 4.14 3.58
N LYS A 147 13.26 4.85 3.33
CA LYS A 147 12.93 6.11 4.00
C LYS A 147 11.64 5.97 4.79
N LEU A 148 11.57 6.66 5.91
CA LEU A 148 10.37 6.79 6.72
C LEU A 148 9.68 8.11 6.39
N ARG A 149 8.37 8.09 6.16
CA ARG A 149 7.59 9.28 5.83
C ARG A 149 6.20 9.22 6.46
N GLU A 150 5.75 10.34 6.99
CA GLU A 150 4.37 10.51 7.41
C GLU A 150 3.52 10.93 6.21
N ILE A 151 2.39 10.25 6.01
CA ILE A 151 1.35 10.61 5.07
C ILE A 151 0.22 11.24 5.88
N PRO A 152 -0.16 12.50 5.62
CA PRO A 152 -1.30 13.10 6.30
C PRO A 152 -2.60 12.38 5.96
N GLY A 153 -3.62 12.58 6.77
CA GLY A 153 -4.95 12.05 6.48
C GLY A 153 -5.50 12.62 5.17
N LYS A 154 -5.96 11.74 4.28
CA LYS A 154 -6.39 12.08 2.92
C LYS A 154 -7.65 11.33 2.52
N LEU A 155 -8.36 11.88 1.54
CA LEU A 155 -9.46 11.21 0.86
C LEU A 155 -8.93 10.43 -0.35
N PHE A 156 -9.33 9.16 -0.43
CA PHE A 156 -9.06 8.31 -1.58
C PHE A 156 -10.35 7.74 -2.14
N ALA A 157 -10.46 7.76 -3.45
CA ALA A 157 -11.38 6.89 -4.17
C ALA A 157 -10.71 5.53 -4.36
N VAL A 158 -11.47 4.47 -4.13
CA VAL A 158 -10.97 3.09 -4.08
C VAL A 158 -11.85 2.18 -4.91
N HIS A 159 -11.24 1.32 -5.73
CA HIS A 159 -11.87 0.22 -6.44
C HIS A 159 -11.21 -1.09 -6.03
N SER A 160 -11.95 -1.94 -5.31
CA SER A 160 -11.46 -3.24 -4.84
C SER A 160 -11.74 -4.33 -5.86
N PHE A 161 -10.78 -5.24 -6.07
CA PHE A 161 -10.94 -6.40 -6.94
C PHE A 161 -10.12 -7.60 -6.44
N THR A 162 -10.52 -8.80 -6.87
CA THR A 162 -9.81 -10.05 -6.54
C THR A 162 -9.06 -10.59 -7.76
N GLY A 163 -8.11 -11.47 -7.52
CA GLY A 163 -7.40 -12.18 -8.58
C GLY A 163 -6.01 -11.67 -8.87
N PHE A 164 -5.51 -11.99 -10.06
CA PHE A 164 -4.21 -11.51 -10.53
C PHE A 164 -4.25 -10.01 -10.81
N ASN A 165 -3.11 -9.36 -10.62
CA ASN A 165 -2.90 -7.93 -10.85
C ASN A 165 -1.92 -7.71 -12.02
N SER A 166 -2.16 -8.39 -13.16
CA SER A 166 -1.41 -8.11 -14.38
C SER A 166 -1.55 -6.64 -14.79
N VAL A 167 -0.56 -6.10 -15.48
CA VAL A 167 -0.54 -4.69 -15.92
C VAL A 167 -1.84 -4.33 -16.64
N SER A 168 -2.32 -5.18 -17.56
CA SER A 168 -3.56 -4.95 -18.30
C SER A 168 -4.78 -4.90 -17.38
N ARG A 169 -4.86 -5.78 -16.38
CA ARG A 169 -5.99 -5.78 -15.43
C ARG A 169 -5.95 -4.56 -14.51
N VAL A 170 -4.76 -4.19 -14.03
CA VAL A 170 -4.55 -2.98 -13.23
C VAL A 170 -4.98 -1.75 -14.03
N GLN A 171 -4.59 -1.67 -15.32
CA GLN A 171 -5.00 -0.58 -16.20
C GLN A 171 -6.52 -0.52 -16.36
N THR A 172 -7.17 -1.65 -16.68
CA THR A 172 -8.64 -1.72 -16.77
C THR A 172 -9.32 -1.23 -15.50
N LYS A 173 -8.85 -1.66 -14.32
CA LYS A 173 -9.43 -1.23 -13.04
C LYS A 173 -9.15 0.24 -12.71
N SER A 174 -8.04 0.76 -13.17
CA SER A 174 -7.71 2.20 -13.09
C SER A 174 -8.66 3.03 -13.95
N ASP A 175 -8.89 2.61 -15.19
CA ASP A 175 -9.79 3.30 -16.11
C ASP A 175 -11.23 3.29 -15.61
N GLU A 176 -11.71 2.16 -15.04
CA GLU A 176 -13.03 2.06 -14.39
C GLU A 176 -13.17 3.07 -13.24
N LEU A 177 -12.15 3.18 -12.37
CA LEU A 177 -12.15 4.12 -11.25
C LEU A 177 -12.15 5.58 -11.73
N LEU A 178 -11.31 5.91 -12.71
CA LEU A 178 -11.21 7.26 -13.25
C LEU A 178 -12.50 7.68 -13.97
N ALA A 179 -13.13 6.78 -14.73
CA ALA A 179 -14.42 7.04 -15.37
C ALA A 179 -15.52 7.28 -14.32
N TRP A 180 -15.54 6.49 -13.23
CA TRP A 180 -16.47 6.70 -12.13
C TRP A 180 -16.26 8.06 -11.45
N LEU A 181 -15.01 8.45 -11.16
CA LEU A 181 -14.69 9.77 -10.59
C LEU A 181 -15.19 10.90 -11.48
N GLN A 182 -14.96 10.80 -12.79
CA GLN A 182 -15.46 11.77 -13.75
C GLN A 182 -16.99 11.88 -13.71
N SER A 183 -17.70 10.74 -13.62
CA SER A 183 -19.18 10.71 -13.52
C SER A 183 -19.72 11.37 -12.25
N LYS A 184 -18.89 11.41 -11.19
CA LYS A 184 -19.22 12.02 -9.89
C LYS A 184 -18.65 13.44 -9.72
N ASN A 185 -18.00 13.98 -10.75
CA ASN A 185 -17.30 15.28 -10.72
C ASN A 185 -16.20 15.35 -9.64
N PHE A 186 -15.59 14.23 -9.27
CA PHE A 186 -14.39 14.21 -8.45
C PHE A 186 -13.15 14.43 -9.33
N LYS A 187 -12.21 15.23 -8.82
CA LYS A 187 -10.95 15.51 -9.50
C LYS A 187 -9.83 14.68 -8.88
N PRO A 188 -9.12 13.81 -9.64
CA PRO A 188 -7.92 13.15 -9.16
C PRO A 188 -6.83 14.15 -8.76
N LEU A 189 -6.23 13.97 -7.60
CA LEU A 189 -5.13 14.81 -7.05
C LEU A 189 -3.78 14.10 -7.08
N SER A 190 -3.76 12.79 -7.35
CA SER A 190 -2.55 11.97 -7.46
C SER A 190 -2.59 11.06 -8.67
N SER A 191 -1.47 10.39 -8.94
CA SER A 191 -1.45 9.19 -9.77
C SER A 191 -2.29 8.09 -9.15
N VAL A 192 -2.76 7.16 -9.98
CA VAL A 192 -3.40 5.92 -9.53
C VAL A 192 -2.36 5.05 -8.82
N GLN A 193 -2.74 4.43 -7.71
CA GLN A 193 -1.90 3.54 -6.91
C GLN A 193 -2.49 2.14 -6.89
N LEU A 194 -1.64 1.11 -6.87
CA LEU A 194 -2.05 -0.28 -6.65
C LEU A 194 -1.67 -0.72 -5.24
N SER A 195 -2.65 -1.16 -4.45
CA SER A 195 -2.47 -1.72 -3.11
C SER A 195 -2.73 -3.22 -3.12
N ARG A 196 -1.74 -4.01 -2.66
CA ARG A 196 -1.77 -5.47 -2.56
C ARG A 196 -1.86 -5.87 -1.09
N TYR A 197 -2.89 -6.63 -0.72
CA TYR A 197 -3.16 -7.00 0.68
C TYR A 197 -2.67 -8.38 1.04
N ASP A 198 -2.56 -9.27 0.06
CA ASP A 198 -2.29 -10.68 0.28
C ASP A 198 -0.90 -11.10 -0.21
N PRO A 199 -0.26 -12.04 0.48
CA PRO A 199 1.01 -12.60 0.06
C PRO A 199 0.88 -13.41 -1.24
N PRO A 200 2.00 -13.60 -1.99
CA PRO A 200 1.97 -14.22 -3.31
C PRO A 200 1.52 -15.68 -3.34
N TRP A 201 1.57 -16.39 -2.19
CA TRP A 201 1.08 -17.77 -2.06
C TRP A 201 -0.43 -17.88 -1.83
N THR A 202 -1.13 -16.77 -1.56
CA THR A 202 -2.59 -16.77 -1.49
C THR A 202 -3.16 -17.12 -2.86
N LEU A 203 -4.17 -18.02 -2.89
CA LEU A 203 -4.83 -18.38 -4.15
C LEU A 203 -5.41 -17.13 -4.82
N PRO A 204 -5.27 -16.96 -6.14
CA PRO A 204 -5.63 -15.72 -6.83
C PRO A 204 -7.04 -15.22 -6.53
N MET A 205 -8.02 -16.11 -6.46
CA MET A 205 -9.42 -15.77 -6.20
C MET A 205 -9.67 -15.15 -4.81
N PHE A 206 -8.74 -15.33 -3.87
CA PHE A 206 -8.81 -14.77 -2.53
C PHE A 206 -7.92 -13.56 -2.33
N ARG A 207 -7.10 -13.19 -3.33
CA ARG A 207 -6.25 -12.01 -3.24
C ARG A 207 -7.09 -10.75 -3.36
N ARG A 208 -7.01 -9.89 -2.36
CA ARG A 208 -7.57 -8.54 -2.40
C ARG A 208 -6.54 -7.56 -2.96
N ASN A 209 -6.93 -6.85 -4.00
CA ASN A 209 -6.17 -5.75 -4.56
C ASN A 209 -7.08 -4.53 -4.60
N GLU A 210 -6.50 -3.35 -4.51
CA GLU A 210 -7.23 -2.08 -4.61
C GLU A 210 -6.49 -1.12 -5.52
N ILE A 211 -7.24 -0.49 -6.42
CA ILE A 211 -6.80 0.69 -7.14
C ILE A 211 -7.28 1.89 -6.36
N MET A 212 -6.38 2.83 -6.11
CA MET A 212 -6.64 4.00 -5.30
C MET A 212 -6.15 5.27 -5.99
N VAL A 213 -6.85 6.37 -5.79
CA VAL A 213 -6.44 7.71 -6.24
C VAL A 213 -6.87 8.76 -5.22
N GLU A 214 -5.99 9.69 -4.89
CA GLU A 214 -6.31 10.83 -4.01
C GLU A 214 -7.28 11.79 -4.71
N ILE A 215 -8.28 12.30 -3.97
CA ILE A 215 -9.33 13.21 -4.46
C ILE A 215 -9.55 14.38 -3.51
#